data_cdb679b0d91e44c1c124e2d82a6bb0f8
#
_entry.id   cdb679b0d91e44c1c124e2d82a6bb0f8
#
_cell.length_a   1.000
_cell.length_b   1.000
_cell.length_c   1.000
_cell.angle_alpha   90.00
_cell.angle_beta   90.00
_cell.angle_gamma   90.00
#
_symmetry.space_group_name_H-M   'P 1'
#
loop_
_entity.id
_entity.type
_entity.pdbx_description
1 polymer ?
#
loop_
_entity_poly.entity_id
_entity_poly.type
_entity_poly.pdbx_seq_one_letter_code
_entity_poly.pdbx_strand_id
1 'polypeptide(L)'
;MRKGEQTRQEIIRKAAPIFNQRGYDGAALSDLMRATGLEKGGIYRHFSSKEALAAEAFDYAWREALNARIQDLDTISNTVDRLKQLVANFVERRGTIPGGCPLLNTAIDSDDGNFVLRDRARKALRGWRNYIISIVGAGIKAREIRPKVDAKKLATLIISSLEGAIMLYRLERSEEALRAVQAHLDNYLETEVRVPSK
;
A
#
# COMPACT_ATOMS: atom_id res chain seq x y z
N MET A 1 -0.37 23.15 15.57
CA MET A 1 0.82 22.85 14.72
C MET A 1 1.54 24.14 14.40
N ARG A 2 2.88 24.19 14.45
CA ARG A 2 3.64 25.41 14.08
C ARG A 2 3.56 25.63 12.57
N LYS A 3 3.54 26.92 12.10
CA LYS A 3 3.41 27.27 10.67
C LYS A 3 4.40 26.52 9.76
N GLY A 4 5.66 26.35 10.22
CA GLY A 4 6.67 25.59 9.48
C GLY A 4 6.35 24.12 9.30
N GLU A 5 5.75 23.47 10.30
CA GLU A 5 5.32 22.09 10.21
C GLU A 5 4.11 21.91 9.26
N GLN A 6 3.19 22.88 9.26
CA GLN A 6 2.07 22.87 8.30
C GLN A 6 2.58 22.96 6.86
N THR A 7 3.54 23.86 6.59
CA THR A 7 4.16 24.00 5.27
C THR A 7 4.85 22.71 4.85
N ARG A 8 5.57 22.09 5.77
CA ARG A 8 6.28 20.84 5.52
C ARG A 8 5.31 19.70 5.13
N GLN A 9 4.23 19.53 5.87
CA GLN A 9 3.19 18.52 5.56
C GLN A 9 2.51 18.80 4.22
N GLU A 10 2.29 20.07 3.88
CA GLU A 10 1.70 20.45 2.60
C GLU A 10 2.65 20.14 1.43
N ILE A 11 3.96 20.34 1.59
CA ILE A 11 4.98 19.95 0.59
C ILE A 11 4.92 18.43 0.37
N ILE A 12 4.90 17.62 1.43
CA ILE A 12 4.81 16.16 1.36
C ILE A 12 3.56 15.75 0.60
N ARG A 13 2.40 16.29 1.00
CA ARG A 13 1.10 15.97 0.40
C ARG A 13 1.07 16.25 -1.11
N LYS A 14 1.65 17.38 -1.54
CA LYS A 14 1.72 17.77 -2.95
C LYS A 14 2.78 17.02 -3.74
N ALA A 15 3.87 16.60 -3.11
CA ALA A 15 4.94 15.84 -3.76
C ALA A 15 4.59 14.36 -3.94
N ALA A 16 3.79 13.77 -3.03
CA ALA A 16 3.47 12.35 -3.03
C ALA A 16 2.86 11.85 -4.36
N PRO A 17 1.86 12.51 -4.98
CA PRO A 17 1.36 12.11 -6.28
C PRO A 17 2.42 12.12 -7.39
N ILE A 18 3.34 13.09 -7.36
CA ILE A 18 4.37 13.25 -8.38
C ILE A 18 5.35 12.06 -8.32
N PHE A 19 5.87 11.77 -7.13
CA PHE A 19 6.76 10.62 -6.93
C PHE A 19 6.05 9.30 -7.22
N ASN A 20 4.78 9.14 -6.81
CA ASN A 20 4.04 7.92 -7.05
C ASN A 20 3.73 7.65 -8.53
N GLN A 21 3.56 8.72 -9.34
CA GLN A 21 3.27 8.59 -10.77
C GLN A 21 4.51 8.50 -11.65
N ARG A 22 5.61 9.16 -11.27
CA ARG A 22 6.79 9.35 -12.13
C ARG A 22 8.05 8.65 -11.62
N GLY A 23 8.00 8.07 -10.43
CA GLY A 23 9.17 7.53 -9.76
C GLY A 23 10.09 8.63 -9.22
N TYR A 24 11.17 8.22 -8.57
CA TYR A 24 12.14 9.15 -7.98
C TYR A 24 12.90 9.93 -9.04
N ASP A 25 13.45 9.24 -10.04
CA ASP A 25 14.26 9.86 -11.09
C ASP A 25 13.43 10.72 -12.03
N GLY A 26 12.24 10.24 -12.42
CA GLY A 26 11.32 10.94 -13.31
C GLY A 26 10.62 12.16 -12.68
N ALA A 27 10.63 12.32 -11.37
CA ALA A 27 10.10 13.49 -10.68
C ALA A 27 11.09 14.66 -10.71
N ALA A 28 10.93 15.57 -11.68
CA ALA A 28 11.77 16.75 -11.78
C ALA A 28 11.51 17.76 -10.64
N LEU A 29 12.55 18.48 -10.22
CA LEU A 29 12.40 19.53 -9.20
C LEU A 29 11.41 20.62 -9.63
N SER A 30 11.36 20.95 -10.92
CA SER A 30 10.41 21.91 -11.50
C SER A 30 8.95 21.46 -11.30
N ASP A 31 8.67 20.15 -11.35
CA ASP A 31 7.32 19.63 -11.07
C ASP A 31 6.95 19.81 -9.61
N LEU A 32 7.89 19.56 -8.70
CA LEU A 32 7.72 19.76 -7.26
C LEU A 32 7.49 21.24 -6.94
N MET A 33 8.28 22.15 -7.53
CA MET A 33 8.12 23.60 -7.40
C MET A 33 6.74 24.04 -7.89
N ARG A 34 6.32 23.61 -9.06
CA ARG A 34 5.00 23.92 -9.63
C ARG A 34 3.87 23.42 -8.75
N ALA A 35 3.93 22.20 -8.26
CA ALA A 35 2.89 21.61 -7.42
C ALA A 35 2.79 22.26 -6.04
N THR A 36 3.93 22.62 -5.46
CA THR A 36 3.99 23.24 -4.12
C THR A 36 3.75 24.75 -4.15
N GLY A 37 4.01 25.41 -5.28
CA GLY A 37 4.02 26.87 -5.39
C GLY A 37 5.23 27.50 -4.71
N LEU A 38 6.28 26.73 -4.44
CA LEU A 38 7.50 27.17 -3.76
C LEU A 38 8.69 27.12 -4.69
N GLU A 39 9.58 28.10 -4.53
CA GLU A 39 10.90 28.07 -5.15
C GLU A 39 11.79 26.98 -4.52
N LYS A 40 12.87 26.58 -5.23
CA LYS A 40 13.85 25.58 -4.78
C LYS A 40 14.29 25.79 -3.32
N GLY A 41 14.64 27.01 -2.94
CA GLY A 41 15.05 27.35 -1.58
C GLY A 41 13.93 27.16 -0.54
N GLY A 42 12.67 27.37 -0.93
CA GLY A 42 11.50 27.15 -0.09
C GLY A 42 11.33 25.67 0.26
N ILE A 43 11.51 24.78 -0.71
CA ILE A 43 11.45 23.33 -0.50
C ILE A 43 12.62 22.86 0.38
N TYR A 44 13.85 23.22 0.02
CA TYR A 44 15.06 22.78 0.72
C TYR A 44 15.29 23.42 2.09
N ARG A 45 14.48 24.40 2.48
CA ARG A 45 14.39 24.85 3.88
C ARG A 45 13.76 23.79 4.79
N HIS A 46 12.92 22.91 4.23
CA HIS A 46 12.20 21.86 4.97
C HIS A 46 12.78 20.46 4.79
N PHE A 47 13.55 20.24 3.71
CA PHE A 47 14.12 18.94 3.37
C PHE A 47 15.57 19.08 2.95
N SER A 48 16.43 18.20 3.48
CA SER A 48 17.87 18.23 3.19
C SER A 48 18.21 17.86 1.75
N SER A 49 17.32 17.09 1.08
CA SER A 49 17.50 16.62 -0.29
C SER A 49 16.16 16.26 -0.94
N LYS A 50 16.14 16.06 -2.29
CA LYS A 50 15.02 15.46 -3.02
C LYS A 50 14.71 14.07 -2.49
N GLU A 51 15.72 13.29 -2.13
CA GLU A 51 15.58 11.96 -1.58
C GLU A 51 14.87 11.96 -0.21
N ALA A 52 15.23 12.89 0.68
CA ALA A 52 14.55 13.04 1.97
C ALA A 52 13.07 13.39 1.79
N LEU A 53 12.74 14.28 0.84
CA LEU A 53 11.36 14.59 0.49
C LEU A 53 10.65 13.36 -0.11
N ALA A 54 11.28 12.63 -1.03
CA ALA A 54 10.70 11.45 -1.65
C ALA A 54 10.41 10.35 -0.64
N ALA A 55 11.31 10.12 0.33
CA ALA A 55 11.12 9.14 1.40
C ALA A 55 9.88 9.46 2.25
N GLU A 56 9.68 10.71 2.61
CA GLU A 56 8.52 11.11 3.40
C GLU A 56 7.23 11.19 2.58
N ALA A 57 7.33 11.54 1.30
CA ALA A 57 6.22 11.47 0.35
C ALA A 57 5.75 10.03 0.15
N PHE A 58 6.68 9.06 0.08
CA PHE A 58 6.36 7.64 0.08
C PHE A 58 5.65 7.21 1.37
N ASP A 59 6.20 7.57 2.54
CA ASP A 59 5.60 7.22 3.83
C ASP A 59 4.15 7.76 3.94
N TYR A 60 3.93 8.98 3.47
CA TYR A 60 2.60 9.58 3.40
C TYR A 60 1.68 8.80 2.46
N ALA A 61 2.10 8.56 1.21
CA ALA A 61 1.30 7.83 0.22
C ALA A 61 0.98 6.41 0.68
N TRP A 62 1.95 5.71 1.29
CA TRP A 62 1.75 4.38 1.83
C TRP A 62 0.76 4.36 3.00
N ARG A 63 0.85 5.31 3.92
CA ARG A 63 -0.10 5.43 5.03
C ARG A 63 -1.53 5.62 4.54
N GLU A 64 -1.75 6.50 3.55
CA GLU A 64 -3.06 6.70 2.93
C GLU A 64 -3.58 5.41 2.28
N ALA A 65 -2.73 4.72 1.52
CA ALA A 65 -3.08 3.46 0.88
C ALA A 65 -3.39 2.35 1.91
N LEU A 66 -2.58 2.24 2.96
CA LEU A 66 -2.79 1.25 4.02
C LEU A 66 -4.08 1.52 4.78
N ASN A 67 -4.35 2.78 5.15
CA ASN A 67 -5.59 3.17 5.83
C ASN A 67 -6.83 2.77 5.03
N ALA A 68 -6.83 3.00 3.71
CA ALA A 68 -7.92 2.58 2.85
C ALA A 68 -8.09 1.04 2.84
N ARG A 69 -7.00 0.27 2.86
CA ARG A 69 -7.02 -1.20 2.85
C ARG A 69 -7.52 -1.81 4.15
N ILE A 70 -7.21 -1.18 5.30
CA ILE A 70 -7.60 -1.69 6.62
C ILE A 70 -8.88 -1.06 7.17
N GLN A 71 -9.49 -0.16 6.43
CA GLN A 71 -10.69 0.55 6.86
C GLN A 71 -11.82 -0.42 7.20
N ASP A 72 -12.47 -0.21 8.34
CA ASP A 72 -13.60 -0.96 8.86
C ASP A 72 -13.30 -2.44 9.22
N LEU A 73 -12.04 -2.90 9.11
CA LEU A 73 -11.70 -4.30 9.41
C LEU A 73 -11.93 -4.67 10.88
N ASP A 74 -11.76 -3.72 11.79
CA ASP A 74 -11.90 -3.97 13.24
C ASP A 74 -13.37 -4.17 13.65
N THR A 75 -14.33 -3.77 12.81
CA THR A 75 -15.76 -4.00 13.03
C THR A 75 -16.20 -5.43 12.68
N ILE A 76 -15.37 -6.17 11.95
CA ILE A 76 -15.66 -7.53 11.49
C ILE A 76 -15.11 -8.53 12.51
N SER A 77 -16.00 -9.31 13.13
CA SER A 77 -15.64 -10.26 14.17
C SER A 77 -14.86 -11.46 13.62
N ASN A 78 -15.40 -12.10 12.55
CA ASN A 78 -14.80 -13.29 11.96
C ASN A 78 -13.54 -12.95 11.17
N THR A 79 -12.44 -13.65 11.41
CA THR A 79 -11.14 -13.36 10.82
C THR A 79 -11.05 -13.68 9.32
N VAL A 80 -11.80 -14.68 8.83
CA VAL A 80 -11.84 -14.98 7.38
C VAL A 80 -12.61 -13.90 6.64
N ASP A 81 -13.74 -13.43 7.21
CA ASP A 81 -14.49 -12.32 6.63
C ASP A 81 -13.68 -11.01 6.67
N ARG A 82 -12.85 -10.82 7.71
CA ARG A 82 -11.89 -9.72 7.78
C ARG A 82 -10.85 -9.77 6.66
N LEU A 83 -10.32 -10.95 6.32
CA LEU A 83 -9.42 -11.14 5.19
C LEU A 83 -10.12 -10.88 3.85
N LYS A 84 -11.36 -11.34 3.67
CA LYS A 84 -12.17 -11.03 2.48
C LYS A 84 -12.42 -9.52 2.34
N GLN A 85 -12.76 -8.84 3.43
CA GLN A 85 -12.95 -7.39 3.41
C GLN A 85 -11.64 -6.64 3.09
N LEU A 86 -10.49 -7.13 3.56
CA LEU A 86 -9.19 -6.56 3.19
C LEU A 86 -8.94 -6.66 1.68
N VAL A 87 -9.27 -7.81 1.08
CA VAL A 87 -9.20 -8.01 -0.38
C VAL A 87 -10.17 -7.08 -1.10
N ALA A 88 -11.42 -6.98 -0.66
CA ALA A 88 -12.42 -6.07 -1.21
C ALA A 88 -11.98 -4.61 -1.11
N ASN A 89 -11.48 -4.18 0.06
CA ASN A 89 -10.97 -2.82 0.23
C ASN A 89 -9.82 -2.49 -0.74
N PHE A 90 -8.92 -3.44 -1.01
CA PHE A 90 -7.84 -3.23 -1.97
C PHE A 90 -8.38 -3.02 -3.40
N VAL A 91 -9.40 -3.74 -3.79
CA VAL A 91 -10.01 -3.65 -5.13
C VAL A 91 -10.87 -2.41 -5.28
N GLU A 92 -11.67 -2.07 -4.28
CA GLU A 92 -12.71 -1.04 -4.36
C GLU A 92 -12.24 0.32 -3.86
N ARG A 93 -11.47 0.34 -2.76
CA ARG A 93 -10.99 1.58 -2.12
C ARG A 93 -9.59 1.93 -2.62
N ARG A 94 -9.51 2.34 -3.88
CA ARG A 94 -8.25 2.82 -4.45
C ARG A 94 -7.81 4.05 -3.67
N GLY A 95 -6.57 4.02 -3.21
CA GLY A 95 -6.03 5.11 -2.39
C GLY A 95 -6.20 6.48 -3.04
N THR A 96 -6.27 7.51 -2.23
CA THR A 96 -6.47 8.92 -2.65
C THR A 96 -5.29 9.49 -3.43
N ILE A 97 -4.14 8.80 -3.44
CA ILE A 97 -2.92 9.24 -4.14
C ILE A 97 -2.90 8.66 -5.56
N PRO A 98 -2.90 9.51 -6.60
CA PRO A 98 -2.79 9.06 -7.99
C PRO A 98 -1.50 8.27 -8.26
N GLY A 99 -1.56 7.32 -9.20
CA GLY A 99 -0.38 6.55 -9.62
C GLY A 99 -0.46 5.05 -9.33
N GLY A 100 -1.47 4.58 -8.61
CA GLY A 100 -1.62 3.17 -8.23
C GLY A 100 -0.97 2.86 -6.87
N CYS A 101 -0.52 1.61 -6.67
CA CYS A 101 0.04 1.21 -5.38
C CYS A 101 1.41 1.86 -5.12
N PRO A 102 1.55 2.70 -4.07
CA PRO A 102 2.85 3.31 -3.76
C PRO A 102 3.93 2.28 -3.45
N LEU A 103 3.56 1.16 -2.82
CA LEU A 103 4.49 0.11 -2.48
C LEU A 103 5.06 -0.55 -3.74
N LEU A 104 4.21 -0.96 -4.69
CA LEU A 104 4.61 -1.59 -5.93
C LEU A 104 5.50 -0.64 -6.76
N ASN A 105 5.04 0.60 -6.95
CA ASN A 105 5.75 1.59 -7.74
C ASN A 105 7.15 1.87 -7.18
N THR A 106 7.23 2.14 -5.86
CA THR A 106 8.53 2.44 -5.22
C THR A 106 9.42 1.20 -5.17
N ALA A 107 8.88 -0.01 -4.96
CA ALA A 107 9.67 -1.24 -4.95
C ALA A 107 10.38 -1.46 -6.30
N ILE A 108 9.67 -1.26 -7.43
CA ILE A 108 10.24 -1.43 -8.78
C ILE A 108 11.20 -0.29 -9.13
N ASP A 109 10.82 0.96 -8.85
CA ASP A 109 11.62 2.16 -9.18
C ASP A 109 12.95 2.22 -8.40
N SER A 110 13.00 1.64 -7.20
CA SER A 110 14.18 1.71 -6.32
C SER A 110 14.94 0.40 -6.17
N ASP A 111 14.62 -0.64 -6.93
CA ASP A 111 15.14 -1.99 -6.78
C ASP A 111 16.67 -2.05 -6.82
N ASP A 112 17.27 -1.51 -7.87
CA ASP A 112 18.72 -1.45 -8.09
C ASP A 112 19.33 -0.05 -7.83
N GLY A 113 18.48 0.96 -7.58
CA GLY A 113 18.90 2.36 -7.52
C GLY A 113 18.93 2.93 -6.12
N ASN A 114 17.80 3.36 -5.60
CA ASN A 114 17.73 4.16 -4.38
C ASN A 114 17.58 3.30 -3.12
N PHE A 115 18.68 3.13 -2.37
CA PHE A 115 18.69 2.33 -1.13
C PHE A 115 17.71 2.85 -0.07
N VAL A 116 17.56 4.17 0.08
CA VAL A 116 16.68 4.79 1.09
C VAL A 116 15.22 4.45 0.80
N LEU A 117 14.79 4.61 -0.46
CA LEU A 117 13.43 4.30 -0.88
C LEU A 117 13.15 2.79 -0.84
N ARG A 118 14.12 1.97 -1.28
CA ARG A 118 14.03 0.51 -1.18
C ARG A 118 13.85 0.03 0.27
N ASP A 119 14.57 0.60 1.23
CA ASP A 119 14.42 0.23 2.65
C ASP A 119 13.04 0.65 3.18
N ARG A 120 12.52 1.82 2.79
CA ARG A 120 11.15 2.25 3.12
C ARG A 120 10.10 1.30 2.56
N ALA A 121 10.19 0.96 1.28
CA ALA A 121 9.28 0.00 0.64
C ALA A 121 9.35 -1.39 1.32
N ARG A 122 10.56 -1.86 1.67
CA ARG A 122 10.76 -3.11 2.41
C ARG A 122 10.09 -3.08 3.79
N LYS A 123 10.22 -1.98 4.54
CA LYS A 123 9.56 -1.82 5.84
C LYS A 123 8.04 -1.79 5.71
N ALA A 124 7.52 -1.08 4.72
CA ALA A 124 6.10 -1.03 4.39
C ALA A 124 5.54 -2.43 4.06
N LEU A 125 6.21 -3.18 3.19
CA LEU A 125 5.84 -4.56 2.86
C LEU A 125 5.83 -5.48 4.08
N ARG A 126 6.87 -5.40 4.92
CA ARG A 126 6.95 -6.18 6.16
C ARG A 126 5.78 -5.85 7.10
N GLY A 127 5.48 -4.57 7.27
CA GLY A 127 4.35 -4.13 8.10
C GLY A 127 3.02 -4.69 7.61
N TRP A 128 2.73 -4.55 6.32
CA TRP A 128 1.51 -5.07 5.72
C TRP A 128 1.40 -6.59 5.81
N ARG A 129 2.49 -7.31 5.49
CA ARG A 129 2.53 -8.77 5.63
C ARG A 129 2.30 -9.22 7.07
N ASN A 130 2.94 -8.56 8.04
CA ASN A 130 2.76 -8.90 9.46
C ASN A 130 1.33 -8.63 9.94
N TYR A 131 0.68 -7.59 9.41
CA TYR A 131 -0.74 -7.32 9.71
C TYR A 131 -1.63 -8.49 9.25
N ILE A 132 -1.46 -8.97 8.01
CA ILE A 132 -2.21 -10.15 7.52
C ILE A 132 -1.89 -11.40 8.36
N ILE A 133 -0.61 -11.64 8.66
CA ILE A 133 -0.18 -12.76 9.50
C ILE A 133 -0.87 -12.70 10.88
N SER A 134 -1.02 -11.52 11.45
CA SER A 134 -1.70 -11.36 12.76
C SER A 134 -3.18 -11.72 12.70
N ILE A 135 -3.90 -11.38 11.61
CA ILE A 135 -5.30 -11.77 11.41
C ILE A 135 -5.39 -13.30 11.31
N VAL A 136 -4.53 -13.93 10.51
CA VAL A 136 -4.53 -15.39 10.34
C VAL A 136 -4.20 -16.08 11.66
N GLY A 137 -3.22 -15.61 12.41
CA GLY A 137 -2.86 -16.16 13.72
C GLY A 137 -3.99 -16.05 14.74
N ALA A 138 -4.72 -14.94 14.75
CA ALA A 138 -5.92 -14.77 15.58
C ALA A 138 -7.02 -15.76 15.18
N GLY A 139 -7.25 -15.94 13.87
CA GLY A 139 -8.26 -16.88 13.36
C GLY A 139 -7.95 -18.34 13.67
N ILE A 140 -6.69 -18.75 13.64
CA ILE A 140 -6.29 -20.10 14.05
C ILE A 140 -6.60 -20.31 15.55
N LYS A 141 -6.26 -19.33 16.40
CA LYS A 141 -6.57 -19.37 17.84
C LYS A 141 -8.07 -19.41 18.11
N ALA A 142 -8.86 -18.66 17.35
CA ALA A 142 -10.32 -18.63 17.43
C ALA A 142 -11.01 -19.86 16.80
N ARG A 143 -10.27 -20.77 16.16
CA ARG A 143 -10.77 -21.92 15.40
C ARG A 143 -11.65 -21.53 14.21
N GLU A 144 -11.46 -20.36 13.67
CA GLU A 144 -12.13 -19.88 12.45
C GLU A 144 -11.30 -20.21 11.20
N ILE A 145 -9.97 -20.31 11.36
CA ILE A 145 -9.01 -20.68 10.33
C ILE A 145 -8.43 -22.05 10.63
N ARG A 146 -8.33 -22.89 9.60
CA ARG A 146 -7.79 -24.26 9.71
C ARG A 146 -6.35 -24.21 10.27
N PRO A 147 -6.01 -25.08 11.24
CA PRO A 147 -4.70 -25.04 11.92
C PRO A 147 -3.51 -25.34 10.99
N LYS A 148 -3.75 -26.00 9.85
CA LYS A 148 -2.72 -26.30 8.82
C LYS A 148 -2.33 -25.11 7.96
N VAL A 149 -3.03 -23.97 8.04
CA VAL A 149 -2.79 -22.79 7.21
C VAL A 149 -1.48 -22.13 7.64
N ASP A 150 -0.55 -22.02 6.70
CA ASP A 150 0.69 -21.25 6.89
C ASP A 150 0.39 -19.76 6.69
N ALA A 151 0.39 -19.00 7.77
CA ALA A 151 0.08 -17.57 7.77
C ALA A 151 1.03 -16.75 6.90
N LYS A 152 2.32 -17.12 6.82
CA LYS A 152 3.30 -16.39 6.00
C LYS A 152 3.07 -16.63 4.51
N LYS A 153 2.79 -17.88 4.13
CA LYS A 153 2.46 -18.24 2.73
C LYS A 153 1.17 -17.58 2.29
N LEU A 154 0.12 -17.62 3.12
CA LEU A 154 -1.16 -17.00 2.82
C LEU A 154 -1.02 -15.47 2.66
N ALA A 155 -0.31 -14.80 3.56
CA ALA A 155 -0.06 -13.36 3.44
C ALA A 155 0.72 -13.01 2.16
N THR A 156 1.71 -13.83 1.79
CA THR A 156 2.46 -13.64 0.55
C THR A 156 1.56 -13.82 -0.67
N LEU A 157 0.72 -14.87 -0.70
CA LEU A 157 -0.22 -15.13 -1.79
C LEU A 157 -1.19 -13.96 -1.99
N ILE A 158 -1.82 -13.49 -0.91
CA ILE A 158 -2.76 -12.35 -0.96
C ILE A 158 -2.07 -11.12 -1.54
N ILE A 159 -0.91 -10.74 -1.00
CA ILE A 159 -0.20 -9.53 -1.42
C ILE A 159 0.23 -9.63 -2.88
N SER A 160 0.88 -10.73 -3.29
CA SER A 160 1.38 -10.89 -4.66
C SER A 160 0.27 -10.94 -5.69
N SER A 161 -0.86 -11.58 -5.37
CA SER A 161 -2.04 -11.62 -6.27
C SER A 161 -2.65 -10.23 -6.45
N LEU A 162 -2.84 -9.47 -5.37
CA LEU A 162 -3.42 -8.13 -5.42
C LEU A 162 -2.50 -7.12 -6.14
N GLU A 163 -1.18 -7.17 -5.90
CA GLU A 163 -0.23 -6.29 -6.58
C GLU A 163 -0.07 -6.66 -8.06
N GLY A 164 -0.15 -7.95 -8.42
CA GLY A 164 -0.23 -8.37 -9.82
C GLY A 164 -1.51 -7.88 -10.51
N ALA A 165 -2.66 -7.99 -9.85
CA ALA A 165 -3.92 -7.54 -10.39
C ALA A 165 -3.97 -6.02 -10.63
N ILE A 166 -3.40 -5.20 -9.73
CA ILE A 166 -3.35 -3.75 -9.93
C ILE A 166 -2.39 -3.35 -11.06
N MET A 167 -1.32 -4.11 -11.27
CA MET A 167 -0.43 -3.92 -12.43
C MET A 167 -1.20 -4.14 -13.75
N LEU A 168 -1.90 -5.27 -13.89
CA LEU A 168 -2.71 -5.58 -15.06
C LEU A 168 -3.81 -4.53 -15.28
N TYR A 169 -4.56 -4.18 -14.24
CA TYR A 169 -5.56 -3.12 -14.27
C TYR A 169 -5.01 -1.81 -14.85
N ARG A 170 -3.80 -1.41 -14.45
CA ARG A 170 -3.20 -0.15 -14.90
C ARG A 170 -2.76 -0.19 -16.36
N LEU A 171 -2.27 -1.33 -16.83
CA LEU A 171 -1.84 -1.52 -18.22
C LEU A 171 -3.04 -1.62 -19.15
N GLU A 172 -4.03 -2.44 -18.81
CA GLU A 172 -5.16 -2.77 -19.66
C GLU A 172 -6.34 -1.81 -19.52
N ARG A 173 -6.35 -0.98 -18.46
CA ARG A 173 -7.47 -0.08 -18.13
C ARG A 173 -8.80 -0.82 -17.94
N SER A 174 -8.74 -2.10 -17.53
CA SER A 174 -9.86 -2.99 -17.28
C SER A 174 -9.85 -3.48 -15.84
N GLU A 175 -11.01 -3.53 -15.18
CA GLU A 175 -11.17 -4.08 -13.83
C GLU A 175 -11.16 -5.61 -13.80
N GLU A 176 -11.11 -6.28 -14.94
CA GLU A 176 -11.26 -7.72 -15.07
C GLU A 176 -10.25 -8.48 -14.17
N ALA A 177 -8.97 -8.12 -14.23
CA ALA A 177 -7.94 -8.75 -13.40
C ALA A 177 -8.18 -8.57 -11.90
N LEU A 178 -8.62 -7.38 -11.47
CA LEU A 178 -8.95 -7.10 -10.07
C LEU A 178 -10.13 -7.95 -9.59
N ARG A 179 -11.20 -8.04 -10.40
CA ARG A 179 -12.39 -8.83 -10.08
C ARG A 179 -12.09 -10.34 -10.08
N ALA A 180 -11.30 -10.81 -11.05
CA ALA A 180 -10.89 -12.22 -11.11
C ALA A 180 -10.07 -12.63 -9.89
N VAL A 181 -9.09 -11.82 -9.49
CA VAL A 181 -8.27 -12.08 -8.30
C VAL A 181 -9.10 -12.01 -7.03
N GLN A 182 -10.00 -11.03 -6.89
CA GLN A 182 -10.91 -10.95 -5.76
C GLN A 182 -11.75 -12.21 -5.63
N ALA A 183 -12.44 -12.63 -6.70
CA ALA A 183 -13.28 -13.82 -6.71
C ALA A 183 -12.48 -15.09 -6.36
N HIS A 184 -11.27 -15.22 -6.90
CA HIS A 184 -10.38 -16.34 -6.59
C HIS A 184 -9.97 -16.36 -5.12
N LEU A 185 -9.51 -15.23 -4.58
CA LEU A 185 -9.10 -15.13 -3.18
C LEU A 185 -10.28 -15.37 -2.22
N ASP A 186 -11.46 -14.82 -2.52
CA ASP A 186 -12.67 -15.03 -1.72
C ASP A 186 -13.07 -16.52 -1.66
N ASN A 187 -13.03 -17.20 -2.82
CA ASN A 187 -13.30 -18.64 -2.89
C ASN A 187 -12.23 -19.44 -2.13
N TYR A 188 -10.95 -19.13 -2.32
CA TYR A 188 -9.85 -19.80 -1.63
C TYR A 188 -9.94 -19.63 -0.10
N LEU A 189 -10.22 -18.42 0.36
CA LEU A 189 -10.41 -18.13 1.78
C LEU A 189 -11.59 -18.92 2.36
N GLU A 190 -12.67 -19.08 1.60
CA GLU A 190 -13.85 -19.83 2.04
C GLU A 190 -13.61 -21.35 2.06
N THR A 191 -13.04 -21.91 0.98
CA THR A 191 -12.96 -23.37 0.81
C THR A 191 -11.73 -23.98 1.46
N GLU A 192 -10.57 -23.29 1.44
CA GLU A 192 -9.29 -23.82 1.89
C GLU A 192 -8.83 -23.29 3.24
N VAL A 193 -9.26 -22.07 3.61
CA VAL A 193 -8.78 -21.41 4.83
C VAL A 193 -9.78 -21.51 5.96
N ARG A 194 -11.07 -21.25 5.72
CA ARG A 194 -12.13 -21.30 6.73
C ARG A 194 -12.32 -22.72 7.30
N VAL A 195 -12.51 -22.80 8.60
CA VAL A 195 -13.01 -24.03 9.24
C VAL A 195 -14.48 -24.22 8.83
N PRO A 196 -14.89 -25.38 8.27
CA PRO A 196 -16.29 -25.63 7.91
C PRO A 196 -17.21 -25.47 9.12
N SER A 197 -18.35 -24.83 8.92
CA SER A 197 -19.43 -24.83 9.91
C SER A 197 -19.92 -26.28 10.08
N LYS A 198 -20.07 -26.69 11.34
CA LYS A 198 -20.70 -28.01 11.65
C LYS A 198 -22.16 -27.98 11.32
#